data_346a64486627b6f0b69e1589747e6907
#
_entry.id   346a64486627b6f0b69e1589747e6907
#
_cell.length_a   1.000
_cell.length_b   1.000
_cell.length_c   1.000
_cell.angle_alpha   90.00
_cell.angle_beta   90.00
_cell.angle_gamma   90.00
#
_symmetry.space_group_name_H-M   'P 1'
#
loop_
_entity.id
_entity.type
_entity.pdbx_description
1 polymer ?
#
loop_
_entity_poly.entity_id
_entity_poly.type
_entity_poly.pdbx_seq_one_letter_code
_entity_poly.pdbx_strand_id
1 'polypeptide(L)'
;FRADCGSYSEDIIRTVDGNCRIFYIRALHSASMYSRIQDIREWKRVEIGSQETEVASFMSTQFMEDSHYRIVVQRTKEKDSTPDLFGERYTYRCIITNDWESEEKSVIETYNKRGARERDFDRLNNDFGWKHLPCSFLKENTVYMILTAFCMNFFSYFVRVVSSVFTSLSPTSRIKKFVFHFTAVCAKWTRTARRWWLNLYTGMPYDKLSFG
;
A
#
# COMPACT_ATOMS: atom_id res chain seq x y z
N PHE A 1 5.65 14.19 -4.81
CA PHE A 1 4.39 14.13 -4.04
C PHE A 1 3.46 13.06 -4.61
N ARG A 2 2.65 12.38 -3.77
CA ARG A 2 1.68 11.37 -4.20
C ARG A 2 0.41 11.47 -3.37
N ALA A 3 -0.75 11.55 -4.04
CA ALA A 3 -2.03 11.65 -3.36
C ALA A 3 -3.15 10.87 -4.08
N ASP A 4 -4.24 10.62 -3.38
CA ASP A 4 -5.44 10.00 -3.94
C ASP A 4 -6.33 11.02 -4.67
N CYS A 5 -7.49 10.55 -5.11
CA CYS A 5 -8.45 11.38 -5.84
C CYS A 5 -9.09 12.49 -4.98
N GLY A 6 -8.99 12.43 -3.64
CA GLY A 6 -9.42 13.52 -2.77
C GLY A 6 -8.59 14.79 -2.95
N SER A 7 -7.38 14.67 -3.49
CA SER A 7 -6.49 15.79 -3.80
C SER A 7 -6.60 16.25 -5.27
N TYR A 8 -7.57 15.74 -6.04
CA TYR A 8 -7.75 16.10 -7.43
C TYR A 8 -8.61 17.38 -7.56
N SER A 9 -7.99 18.51 -7.26
CA SER A 9 -8.57 19.85 -7.41
C SER A 9 -7.53 20.82 -7.93
N GLU A 10 -7.97 21.91 -8.58
CA GLU A 10 -7.08 22.92 -9.14
C GLU A 10 -6.17 23.54 -8.09
N ASP A 11 -6.71 23.93 -6.94
CA ASP A 11 -5.95 24.58 -5.87
C ASP A 11 -4.83 23.70 -5.32
N ILE A 12 -5.12 22.40 -5.14
CA ILE A 12 -4.12 21.44 -4.66
C ILE A 12 -3.06 21.19 -5.73
N ILE A 13 -3.46 21.03 -6.99
CA ILE A 13 -2.53 20.78 -8.10
C ILE A 13 -1.60 21.98 -8.28
N ARG A 14 -2.10 23.22 -8.28
CA ARG A 14 -1.28 24.46 -8.33
C ARG A 14 -0.30 24.55 -7.16
N THR A 15 -0.80 24.27 -5.95
CA THR A 15 0.05 24.31 -4.74
C THR A 15 1.17 23.27 -4.81
N VAL A 16 0.85 22.05 -5.23
CA VAL A 16 1.81 20.96 -5.31
C VAL A 16 2.82 21.18 -6.43
N ASP A 17 2.37 21.66 -7.59
CA ASP A 17 3.24 21.97 -8.74
C ASP A 17 4.25 23.07 -8.40
N GLY A 18 3.83 24.11 -7.67
CA GLY A 18 4.71 25.20 -7.21
C GLY A 18 5.70 24.80 -6.10
N ASN A 19 5.44 23.71 -5.37
CA ASN A 19 6.24 23.31 -4.20
C ASN A 19 6.94 21.95 -4.33
N CYS A 20 6.61 21.16 -5.33
CA CYS A 20 7.17 19.82 -5.52
C CYS A 20 7.77 19.66 -6.92
N ARG A 21 8.96 19.11 -7.01
CA ARG A 21 9.60 18.85 -8.31
C ARG A 21 8.73 17.95 -9.20
N ILE A 22 8.15 16.88 -8.64
CA ILE A 22 7.30 15.93 -9.35
C ILE A 22 6.14 15.53 -8.45
N PHE A 23 4.94 15.42 -9.03
CA PHE A 23 3.77 14.92 -8.34
C PHE A 23 3.01 13.85 -9.14
N TYR A 24 2.27 13.00 -8.42
CA TYR A 24 1.37 12.00 -8.97
C TYR A 24 0.09 11.99 -8.15
N ILE A 25 -1.02 12.40 -8.75
CA ILE A 25 -2.33 12.46 -8.10
C ILE A 25 -3.31 11.61 -8.90
N ARG A 26 -4.10 10.78 -8.21
CA ARG A 26 -5.15 10.03 -8.89
C ARG A 26 -6.23 10.97 -9.39
N ALA A 27 -6.48 10.96 -10.69
CA ALA A 27 -7.52 11.77 -11.29
C ALA A 27 -8.91 11.15 -11.12
N LEU A 28 -9.91 12.00 -10.90
CA LEU A 28 -11.31 11.60 -10.92
C LEU A 28 -11.79 11.41 -12.36
N HIS A 29 -12.67 10.46 -12.55
CA HIS A 29 -13.29 10.21 -13.84
C HIS A 29 -14.45 11.19 -14.06
N SER A 30 -14.28 12.12 -14.99
CA SER A 30 -15.35 12.97 -15.51
C SER A 30 -15.80 12.51 -16.90
N ALA A 31 -16.95 12.97 -17.34
CA ALA A 31 -17.43 12.65 -18.70
C ALA A 31 -16.44 13.11 -19.78
N SER A 32 -15.81 14.28 -19.60
CA SER A 32 -14.77 14.80 -20.49
C SER A 32 -13.51 13.93 -20.50
N MET A 33 -13.12 13.40 -19.34
CA MET A 33 -12.00 12.46 -19.22
C MET A 33 -12.30 11.16 -19.98
N TYR A 34 -13.51 10.62 -19.82
CA TYR A 34 -13.94 9.42 -20.55
C TYR A 34 -13.91 9.61 -22.06
N SER A 35 -14.41 10.74 -22.57
CA SER A 35 -14.37 11.05 -24.02
C SER A 35 -12.93 11.02 -24.53
N ARG A 36 -11.99 11.68 -23.82
CA ARG A 36 -10.58 11.68 -24.21
C ARG A 36 -9.92 10.31 -24.14
N ILE A 37 -10.31 9.46 -23.19
CA ILE A 37 -9.81 8.09 -23.10
C ILE A 37 -10.30 7.26 -24.31
N GLN A 38 -11.53 7.47 -24.77
CA GLN A 38 -12.07 6.79 -25.95
C GLN A 38 -11.37 7.20 -27.26
N ASP A 39 -10.84 8.42 -27.33
CA ASP A 39 -10.09 8.91 -28.48
C ASP A 39 -8.67 8.31 -28.59
N ILE A 40 -8.18 7.63 -27.54
CA ILE A 40 -6.86 6.99 -27.55
C ILE A 40 -6.86 5.79 -28.49
N ARG A 41 -6.08 5.89 -29.56
CA ARG A 41 -5.97 4.83 -30.58
C ARG A 41 -4.86 3.83 -30.27
N GLU A 42 -3.78 4.27 -29.63
CA GLU A 42 -2.59 3.45 -29.37
C GLU A 42 -2.45 3.17 -27.88
N TRP A 43 -2.44 1.89 -27.54
CA TRP A 43 -2.24 1.40 -26.17
C TRP A 43 -1.00 0.51 -26.12
N LYS A 44 -0.11 0.78 -25.16
CA LYS A 44 1.06 -0.06 -24.91
C LYS A 44 0.70 -1.14 -23.89
N ARG A 45 0.97 -2.40 -24.22
CA ARG A 45 0.84 -3.51 -23.25
C ARG A 45 2.05 -3.55 -22.36
N VAL A 46 1.82 -3.59 -21.06
CA VAL A 46 2.87 -3.65 -20.03
C VAL A 46 2.42 -4.58 -18.92
N GLU A 47 3.39 -5.18 -18.24
CA GLU A 47 3.16 -5.92 -17.01
C GLU A 47 3.44 -5.03 -15.81
N ILE A 48 2.45 -4.86 -14.90
CA ILE A 48 2.57 -4.10 -13.65
C ILE A 48 2.26 -5.04 -12.49
N GLY A 49 3.28 -5.33 -11.67
CA GLY A 49 3.20 -6.43 -10.70
C GLY A 49 3.10 -7.78 -11.42
N SER A 50 2.02 -8.52 -11.19
CA SER A 50 1.73 -9.81 -11.88
C SER A 50 0.51 -9.72 -12.78
N GLN A 51 0.16 -8.50 -13.24
CA GLN A 51 -1.03 -8.25 -14.05
C GLN A 51 -0.66 -7.59 -15.36
N GLU A 52 -1.08 -8.24 -16.46
CA GLU A 52 -1.00 -7.63 -17.78
C GLU A 52 -2.03 -6.50 -17.89
N THR A 53 -1.61 -5.33 -18.35
CA THR A 53 -2.42 -4.13 -18.43
C THR A 53 -2.00 -3.30 -19.65
N GLU A 54 -2.86 -2.41 -20.07
CA GLU A 54 -2.56 -1.49 -21.18
C GLU A 54 -2.49 -0.07 -20.65
N VAL A 55 -1.51 0.69 -21.16
CA VAL A 55 -1.22 2.06 -20.72
C VAL A 55 -1.14 3.00 -21.89
N ALA A 56 -1.53 4.24 -21.65
CA ALA A 56 -1.39 5.34 -22.58
C ALA A 56 -1.27 6.65 -21.81
N SER A 57 -0.92 7.73 -22.48
CA SER A 57 -0.94 9.06 -21.88
C SER A 57 -1.39 10.12 -22.87
N PHE A 58 -1.95 11.21 -22.33
CA PHE A 58 -2.33 12.38 -23.10
C PHE A 58 -2.13 13.66 -22.28
N MET A 59 -2.06 14.78 -22.97
CA MET A 59 -1.98 16.10 -22.34
C MET A 59 -3.37 16.59 -21.93
N SER A 60 -3.50 17.13 -20.73
CA SER A 60 -4.73 17.72 -20.21
C SER A 60 -4.57 19.16 -19.82
N THR A 61 -5.54 19.96 -20.19
CA THR A 61 -5.69 21.37 -19.83
C THR A 61 -6.91 21.60 -18.94
N GLN A 62 -7.43 20.56 -18.31
CA GLN A 62 -8.75 20.58 -17.66
C GLN A 62 -8.89 21.60 -16.55
N PHE A 63 -7.81 21.90 -15.81
CA PHE A 63 -7.87 22.80 -14.66
C PHE A 63 -7.27 24.19 -14.91
N MET A 64 -6.48 24.34 -15.98
CA MET A 64 -5.75 25.59 -16.21
C MET A 64 -5.61 25.84 -17.70
N GLU A 65 -6.04 27.01 -18.15
CA GLU A 65 -5.85 27.43 -19.54
C GLU A 65 -4.37 27.65 -19.86
N ASP A 66 -3.57 27.98 -18.84
CA ASP A 66 -2.15 28.37 -18.92
C ASP A 66 -1.17 27.25 -18.56
N SER A 67 -1.66 26.09 -18.09
CA SER A 67 -0.79 25.01 -17.66
C SER A 67 -1.23 23.65 -18.23
N HIS A 68 -0.24 22.87 -18.63
CA HIS A 68 -0.45 21.55 -19.23
C HIS A 68 0.09 20.48 -18.32
N TYR A 69 -0.76 19.47 -18.02
CA TYR A 69 -0.37 18.29 -17.25
C TYR A 69 -0.55 17.05 -18.09
N ARG A 70 0.24 16.03 -17.77
CA ARG A 70 0.14 14.72 -18.36
C ARG A 70 -0.86 13.89 -17.58
N ILE A 71 -1.82 13.27 -18.28
CA ILE A 71 -2.67 12.21 -17.74
C ILE A 71 -2.13 10.88 -18.23
N VAL A 72 -1.71 10.05 -17.32
CA VAL A 72 -1.33 8.64 -17.59
C VAL A 72 -2.54 7.78 -17.26
N VAL A 73 -2.97 6.99 -18.24
CA VAL A 73 -4.12 6.10 -18.13
C VAL A 73 -3.66 4.65 -18.14
N GLN A 74 -4.15 3.90 -17.19
CA GLN A 74 -4.07 2.45 -17.13
C GLN A 74 -5.46 1.88 -17.40
N ARG A 75 -5.58 0.93 -18.31
CA ARG A 75 -6.80 0.12 -18.46
C ARG A 75 -6.51 -1.34 -18.23
N THR A 76 -7.43 -1.99 -17.54
CA THR A 76 -7.34 -3.42 -17.24
C THR A 76 -8.66 -4.08 -17.65
N LYS A 77 -8.55 -5.19 -18.37
CA LYS A 77 -9.72 -5.97 -18.78
C LYS A 77 -10.37 -6.63 -17.56
N GLU A 78 -11.67 -6.52 -17.44
CA GLU A 78 -12.44 -7.17 -16.39
C GLU A 78 -12.48 -8.68 -16.62
N LYS A 79 -12.00 -9.48 -15.67
CA LYS A 79 -11.87 -10.95 -15.83
C LYS A 79 -13.19 -11.71 -15.89
N ASP A 80 -14.24 -11.17 -15.26
CA ASP A 80 -15.53 -11.86 -15.06
C ASP A 80 -16.67 -11.27 -15.92
N SER A 81 -16.39 -10.34 -16.80
CA SER A 81 -17.42 -9.79 -17.70
C SER A 81 -17.51 -10.64 -18.95
N THR A 82 -18.66 -11.30 -19.16
CA THR A 82 -19.05 -11.74 -20.51
C THR A 82 -19.02 -10.54 -21.44
N PRO A 83 -18.45 -10.66 -22.65
CA PRO A 83 -18.48 -9.58 -23.62
C PRO A 83 -19.93 -9.13 -23.82
N ASP A 84 -20.18 -7.85 -23.57
CA ASP A 84 -21.46 -7.21 -23.82
C ASP A 84 -21.62 -6.98 -25.32
N LEU A 85 -22.83 -6.66 -25.78
CA LEU A 85 -23.10 -6.25 -27.18
C LEU A 85 -22.17 -5.10 -27.65
N PHE A 86 -21.55 -4.38 -26.74
CA PHE A 86 -20.64 -3.27 -26.99
C PHE A 86 -19.13 -3.64 -26.84
N GLY A 87 -18.79 -4.91 -26.65
CA GLY A 87 -17.41 -5.40 -26.62
C GLY A 87 -16.83 -5.66 -25.21
N GLU A 88 -15.52 -5.61 -25.11
CA GLU A 88 -14.78 -5.90 -23.87
C GLU A 88 -14.89 -4.75 -22.85
N ARG A 89 -15.16 -5.09 -21.59
CA ARG A 89 -15.21 -4.11 -20.50
C ARG A 89 -13.83 -3.87 -19.92
N TYR A 90 -13.50 -2.60 -19.74
CA TYR A 90 -12.25 -2.16 -19.14
C TYR A 90 -12.50 -1.30 -17.90
N THR A 91 -11.71 -1.54 -16.86
CA THR A 91 -11.55 -0.62 -15.73
C THR A 91 -10.41 0.34 -16.02
N TYR A 92 -10.66 1.64 -15.88
CA TYR A 92 -9.69 2.70 -16.14
C TYR A 92 -9.17 3.29 -14.82
N ARG A 93 -7.88 3.64 -14.80
CA ARG A 93 -7.24 4.38 -13.71
C ARG A 93 -6.41 5.49 -14.31
N CYS A 94 -6.63 6.72 -13.87
CA CYS A 94 -5.95 7.91 -14.39
C CYS A 94 -5.08 8.54 -13.31
N ILE A 95 -3.90 9.01 -13.69
CA ILE A 95 -2.95 9.72 -12.82
C ILE A 95 -2.57 11.01 -13.52
N ILE A 96 -2.80 12.16 -12.85
CA ILE A 96 -2.28 13.45 -13.31
C ILE A 96 -0.88 13.67 -12.73
N THR A 97 0.01 14.20 -13.57
CA THR A 97 1.41 14.44 -13.19
C THR A 97 2.04 15.56 -14.04
N ASN A 98 3.08 16.20 -13.52
CA ASN A 98 4.00 17.06 -14.26
C ASN A 98 5.27 16.31 -14.74
N ASP A 99 5.29 14.96 -14.62
CA ASP A 99 6.39 14.12 -15.09
C ASP A 99 6.18 13.78 -16.58
N TRP A 100 6.95 14.43 -17.43
CA TRP A 100 6.92 14.23 -18.89
C TRP A 100 7.99 13.27 -19.39
N GLU A 101 8.99 12.96 -18.55
CA GLU A 101 10.16 12.17 -18.94
C GLU A 101 9.96 10.67 -18.68
N SER A 102 9.25 10.32 -17.60
CA SER A 102 9.07 8.92 -17.22
C SER A 102 8.09 8.18 -18.14
N GLU A 103 8.36 6.91 -18.39
CA GLU A 103 7.42 6.03 -19.08
C GLU A 103 6.14 5.82 -18.27
N GLU A 104 5.02 5.56 -18.95
CA GLU A 104 3.69 5.34 -18.34
C GLU A 104 3.74 4.27 -17.25
N LYS A 105 4.45 3.16 -17.49
CA LYS A 105 4.65 2.08 -16.53
C LYS A 105 5.31 2.58 -15.25
N SER A 106 6.39 3.35 -15.38
CA SER A 106 7.15 3.89 -14.25
C SER A 106 6.32 4.85 -13.39
N VAL A 107 5.51 5.71 -14.03
CA VAL A 107 4.55 6.61 -13.36
C VAL A 107 3.57 5.81 -12.51
N ILE A 108 2.97 4.76 -13.09
CA ILE A 108 1.98 3.92 -12.40
C ILE A 108 2.61 3.14 -11.24
N GLU A 109 3.78 2.54 -11.45
CA GLU A 109 4.51 1.81 -10.40
C GLU A 109 4.91 2.73 -9.25
N THR A 110 5.36 3.95 -9.58
CA THR A 110 5.70 4.97 -8.57
C THR A 110 4.47 5.42 -7.79
N TYR A 111 3.35 5.63 -8.49
CA TYR A 111 2.08 5.94 -7.82
C TYR A 111 1.61 4.79 -6.92
N ASN A 112 1.68 3.54 -7.39
CA ASN A 112 1.23 2.37 -6.64
C ASN A 112 1.99 2.14 -5.32
N LYS A 113 3.22 2.64 -5.20
CA LYS A 113 3.96 2.64 -3.92
C LYS A 113 3.26 3.47 -2.83
N ARG A 114 2.29 4.34 -3.17
CA ARG A 114 1.44 5.04 -2.20
C ARG A 114 0.63 4.06 -1.35
N GLY A 115 0.08 3.01 -1.94
CA GLY A 115 -0.70 2.01 -1.23
C GLY A 115 0.05 1.24 -0.13
N ALA A 116 1.38 1.37 -0.03
CA ALA A 116 2.13 0.82 1.09
C ALA A 116 1.73 1.48 2.43
N ARG A 117 1.49 2.80 2.43
CA ARG A 117 1.04 3.53 3.62
C ARG A 117 -0.36 3.15 4.07
N GLU A 118 -1.26 2.87 3.14
CA GLU A 118 -2.60 2.37 3.47
C GLU A 118 -2.54 1.02 4.20
N ARG A 119 -1.63 0.13 3.79
CA ARG A 119 -1.39 -1.13 4.49
C ARG A 119 -0.80 -0.94 5.89
N ASP A 120 0.06 0.06 6.09
CA ASP A 120 0.59 0.40 7.41
C ASP A 120 -0.52 0.94 8.31
N PHE A 121 -1.39 1.83 7.81
CA PHE A 121 -2.57 2.30 8.55
C PHE A 121 -3.56 1.17 8.84
N ASP A 122 -3.81 0.26 7.90
CA ASP A 122 -4.65 -0.92 8.15
C ASP A 122 -4.09 -1.78 9.30
N ARG A 123 -2.77 -1.99 9.34
CA ARG A 123 -2.11 -2.71 10.44
C ARG A 123 -2.23 -1.97 11.76
N LEU A 124 -1.98 -0.66 11.79
CA LEU A 124 -2.12 0.17 13.00
C LEU A 124 -3.54 0.15 13.52
N ASN A 125 -4.54 0.27 12.65
CA ASN A 125 -5.94 0.24 13.00
C ASN A 125 -6.38 -1.13 13.57
N ASN A 126 -6.03 -2.23 12.90
CA ASN A 126 -6.58 -3.54 13.20
C ASN A 126 -5.72 -4.39 14.14
N ASP A 127 -4.39 -4.17 14.17
CA ASP A 127 -3.47 -4.96 14.98
C ASP A 127 -2.91 -4.19 16.19
N PHE A 128 -2.84 -2.84 16.12
CA PHE A 128 -2.22 -1.98 17.14
C PHE A 128 -3.20 -0.98 17.78
N GLY A 129 -4.50 -1.15 17.58
CA GLY A 129 -5.54 -0.49 18.37
C GLY A 129 -5.89 0.94 17.97
N TRP A 130 -5.42 1.48 16.84
CA TRP A 130 -5.75 2.84 16.40
C TRP A 130 -7.23 3.05 16.08
N LYS A 131 -7.95 1.96 15.79
CA LYS A 131 -9.39 2.01 15.55
C LYS A 131 -10.20 2.41 16.79
N HIS A 132 -9.66 2.14 17.98
CA HIS A 132 -10.31 2.42 19.27
C HIS A 132 -9.27 3.02 20.22
N LEU A 133 -9.16 4.34 20.19
CA LEU A 133 -8.21 5.07 21.03
C LEU A 133 -8.61 4.96 22.52
N PRO A 134 -7.66 4.70 23.43
CA PRO A 134 -7.97 4.39 24.83
C PRO A 134 -8.28 5.61 25.70
N CYS A 135 -7.91 6.83 25.26
CA CYS A 135 -8.01 8.04 26.05
C CYS A 135 -9.07 9.00 25.47
N SER A 136 -9.60 9.88 26.35
CA SER A 136 -10.57 10.91 25.96
C SER A 136 -9.93 12.18 25.38
N PHE A 137 -8.66 12.39 25.62
CA PHE A 137 -7.95 13.62 25.23
C PHE A 137 -6.95 13.37 24.10
N LEU A 138 -6.75 14.40 23.27
CA LEU A 138 -5.90 14.32 22.08
C LEU A 138 -4.43 14.06 22.45
N LYS A 139 -3.92 14.68 23.48
CA LYS A 139 -2.50 14.57 23.87
C LYS A 139 -2.11 13.15 24.25
N GLU A 140 -2.90 12.50 25.08
CA GLU A 140 -2.68 11.11 25.52
C GLU A 140 -2.81 10.14 24.35
N ASN A 141 -3.81 10.35 23.49
CA ASN A 141 -3.98 9.55 22.28
C ASN A 141 -2.82 9.74 21.28
N THR A 142 -2.26 10.94 21.19
CA THR A 142 -1.07 11.20 20.35
C THR A 142 0.13 10.38 20.86
N VAL A 143 0.38 10.36 22.16
CA VAL A 143 1.44 9.54 22.76
C VAL A 143 1.21 8.06 22.51
N TYR A 144 -0.04 7.59 22.72
CA TYR A 144 -0.42 6.21 22.43
C TYR A 144 -0.19 5.82 20.97
N MET A 145 -0.57 6.67 20.03
CA MET A 145 -0.37 6.43 18.60
C MET A 145 1.13 6.37 18.22
N ILE A 146 1.96 7.24 18.79
CA ILE A 146 3.42 7.22 18.58
C ILE A 146 4.03 5.93 19.11
N LEU A 147 3.69 5.55 20.33
CA LEU A 147 4.21 4.33 20.96
C LEU A 147 3.79 3.07 20.21
N THR A 148 2.52 2.98 19.80
CA THR A 148 2.03 1.82 19.05
C THR A 148 2.60 1.75 17.64
N ALA A 149 2.87 2.88 16.98
CA ALA A 149 3.59 2.91 15.71
C ALA A 149 5.04 2.41 15.88
N PHE A 150 5.71 2.79 16.97
CA PHE A 150 7.02 2.24 17.33
C PHE A 150 6.97 0.73 17.57
N CYS A 151 5.97 0.26 18.33
CA CYS A 151 5.74 -1.18 18.55
C CYS A 151 5.50 -1.94 17.23
N MET A 152 4.77 -1.36 16.28
CA MET A 152 4.57 -1.96 14.95
C MET A 152 5.89 -2.11 14.20
N ASN A 153 6.79 -1.12 14.25
CA ASN A 153 8.09 -1.20 13.60
C ASN A 153 8.95 -2.29 14.25
N PHE A 154 8.99 -2.34 15.58
CA PHE A 154 9.69 -3.38 16.32
C PHE A 154 9.14 -4.77 16.01
N PHE A 155 7.83 -4.94 16.02
CA PHE A 155 7.16 -6.18 15.64
C PHE A 155 7.51 -6.60 14.21
N SER A 156 7.54 -5.66 13.27
CA SER A 156 7.87 -5.94 11.87
C SER A 156 9.32 -6.43 11.71
N TYR A 157 10.25 -5.85 12.47
CA TYR A 157 11.64 -6.33 12.53
C TYR A 157 11.71 -7.75 13.12
N PHE A 158 11.05 -7.95 14.27
CA PHE A 158 11.03 -9.23 14.96
C PHE A 158 10.45 -10.37 14.10
N VAL A 159 9.31 -10.13 13.44
CA VAL A 159 8.70 -11.10 12.52
C VAL A 159 9.64 -11.44 11.36
N ARG A 160 10.38 -10.47 10.84
CA ARG A 160 11.36 -10.70 9.76
C ARG A 160 12.46 -11.65 10.22
N VAL A 161 12.99 -11.46 11.42
CA VAL A 161 14.02 -12.35 12.01
C VAL A 161 13.44 -13.74 12.24
N VAL A 162 12.26 -13.84 12.85
CA VAL A 162 11.63 -15.13 13.12
C VAL A 162 11.27 -15.88 11.84
N SER A 163 10.77 -15.18 10.81
CA SER A 163 10.37 -15.80 9.54
C SER A 163 11.53 -16.40 8.74
N SER A 164 12.77 -16.03 9.03
CA SER A 164 13.94 -16.67 8.42
C SER A 164 14.14 -18.12 8.90
N VAL A 165 13.60 -18.46 10.07
CA VAL A 165 13.70 -19.78 10.67
C VAL A 165 12.36 -20.53 10.64
N PHE A 166 11.25 -19.81 10.82
CA PHE A 166 9.89 -20.37 10.84
C PHE A 166 9.24 -20.24 9.47
N THR A 167 9.30 -21.31 8.68
CA THR A 167 8.77 -21.35 7.30
C THR A 167 7.24 -21.14 7.19
N SER A 168 6.50 -21.34 8.30
CA SER A 168 5.06 -21.06 8.39
C SER A 168 4.73 -19.57 8.46
N LEU A 169 5.74 -18.72 8.73
CA LEU A 169 5.62 -17.26 8.79
C LEU A 169 6.28 -16.62 7.58
N SER A 170 5.68 -15.51 7.11
CA SER A 170 6.31 -14.62 6.14
C SER A 170 6.80 -13.34 6.84
N PRO A 171 7.75 -12.58 6.26
CA PRO A 171 8.22 -11.31 6.83
C PRO A 171 7.12 -10.26 7.03
N THR A 172 5.97 -10.45 6.37
CA THR A 172 4.79 -9.57 6.46
C THR A 172 3.64 -10.17 7.27
N SER A 173 3.88 -11.27 8.00
CA SER A 173 2.84 -11.92 8.81
C SER A 173 2.28 -10.97 9.86
N ARG A 174 0.96 -10.98 10.02
CA ARG A 174 0.23 -10.15 10.99
C ARG A 174 0.24 -10.80 12.38
N ILE A 175 -0.09 -10.01 13.42
CA ILE A 175 -0.04 -10.45 14.83
C ILE A 175 -0.79 -11.76 15.06
N LYS A 176 -2.02 -11.89 14.56
CA LYS A 176 -2.82 -13.12 14.75
C LYS A 176 -2.10 -14.37 14.22
N LYS A 177 -1.54 -14.28 13.01
CA LYS A 177 -0.80 -15.40 12.41
C LYS A 177 0.49 -15.67 13.18
N PHE A 178 1.18 -14.62 13.61
CA PHE A 178 2.39 -14.74 14.42
C PHE A 178 2.11 -15.42 15.77
N VAL A 179 1.10 -14.98 16.51
CA VAL A 179 0.71 -15.59 17.79
C VAL A 179 0.38 -17.07 17.60
N PHE A 180 -0.39 -17.43 16.58
CA PHE A 180 -0.77 -18.79 16.30
C PHE A 180 0.43 -19.71 16.00
N HIS A 181 1.38 -19.26 15.18
CA HIS A 181 2.51 -20.10 14.75
C HIS A 181 3.75 -20.01 15.63
N PHE A 182 3.91 -18.93 16.40
CA PHE A 182 5.10 -18.68 17.20
C PHE A 182 4.82 -18.70 18.70
N THR A 183 3.74 -18.11 19.17
CA THR A 183 3.52 -17.95 20.62
C THR A 183 2.64 -19.04 21.21
N ALA A 184 1.71 -19.60 20.43
CA ALA A 184 0.77 -20.62 20.91
C ALA A 184 1.41 -22.01 20.93
N VAL A 185 2.31 -22.23 21.91
CA VAL A 185 2.99 -23.52 22.14
C VAL A 185 2.77 -24.00 23.56
N CYS A 186 2.70 -25.32 23.72
CA CYS A 186 2.64 -25.94 25.04
C CYS A 186 3.97 -25.70 25.78
N ALA A 187 3.90 -25.15 26.98
CA ALA A 187 5.08 -24.85 27.77
C ALA A 187 4.85 -25.14 29.25
N LYS A 188 5.92 -25.49 29.97
CA LYS A 188 5.91 -25.73 31.41
C LYS A 188 7.08 -25.05 32.09
N TRP A 189 6.80 -24.26 33.10
CA TRP A 189 7.82 -23.74 34.00
C TRP A 189 8.26 -24.82 34.97
N THR A 190 9.56 -25.02 35.08
CA THR A 190 10.18 -25.89 36.09
C THR A 190 11.26 -25.13 36.84
N ARG A 191 11.42 -25.42 38.13
CA ARG A 191 12.47 -24.82 38.95
C ARG A 191 13.45 -25.91 39.36
N THR A 192 14.72 -25.74 38.96
CA THR A 192 15.80 -26.65 39.31
C THR A 192 17.03 -25.85 39.71
N ALA A 193 17.68 -26.20 40.80
CA ALA A 193 18.89 -25.54 41.29
C ALA A 193 18.76 -24.00 41.38
N ARG A 194 17.65 -23.50 41.93
CA ARG A 194 17.30 -22.06 42.09
C ARG A 194 17.12 -21.30 40.78
N ARG A 195 17.09 -22.00 39.62
CA ARG A 195 16.84 -21.39 38.32
C ARG A 195 15.47 -21.81 37.80
N TRP A 196 14.81 -20.90 37.09
CA TRP A 196 13.59 -21.16 36.37
C TRP A 196 13.91 -21.55 34.95
N TRP A 197 13.27 -22.62 34.48
CA TRP A 197 13.36 -23.13 33.12
C TRP A 197 11.98 -23.12 32.47
N LEU A 198 11.88 -22.62 31.25
CA LEU A 198 10.70 -22.74 30.41
C LEU A 198 10.95 -23.89 29.43
N ASN A 199 10.29 -25.00 29.65
CA ASN A 199 10.36 -26.13 28.73
C ASN A 199 9.26 -25.98 27.68
N LEU A 200 9.64 -25.90 26.40
CA LEU A 200 8.71 -25.82 25.29
C LEU A 200 8.51 -27.24 24.73
N TYR A 201 7.25 -27.67 24.63
CA TYR A 201 6.88 -28.97 24.07
C TYR A 201 6.46 -28.79 22.62
N THR A 202 7.41 -28.68 21.72
CA THR A 202 7.17 -28.37 20.30
C THR A 202 8.31 -28.91 19.44
N GLY A 203 8.00 -29.27 18.19
CA GLY A 203 9.01 -29.56 17.17
C GLY A 203 9.46 -28.33 16.37
N MET A 204 9.05 -27.10 16.79
CA MET A 204 9.42 -25.87 16.11
C MET A 204 10.87 -25.47 16.45
N PRO A 205 11.61 -24.84 15.50
CA PRO A 205 13.06 -24.61 15.63
C PRO A 205 13.39 -23.36 16.42
N TYR A 206 12.95 -23.26 17.70
CA TYR A 206 13.24 -22.12 18.58
C TYR A 206 14.73 -22.01 18.92
N ASP A 207 15.44 -23.13 18.93
CA ASP A 207 16.88 -23.23 19.17
C ASP A 207 17.73 -22.57 18.08
N LYS A 208 17.17 -22.40 16.90
CA LYS A 208 17.84 -21.75 15.76
C LYS A 208 17.68 -20.24 15.72
N LEU A 209 16.85 -19.67 16.61
CA LEU A 209 16.69 -18.23 16.70
C LEU A 209 17.90 -17.58 17.38
N SER A 210 18.62 -16.74 16.64
CA SER A 210 19.66 -15.86 17.16
C SER A 210 19.21 -14.42 17.02
N PHE A 211 19.10 -13.73 18.12
CA PHE A 211 18.93 -12.29 18.18
C PHE A 211 20.31 -11.71 18.46
N GLY A 212 21.07 -11.48 17.36
CA GLY A 212 22.43 -10.92 17.42
C GLY A 212 22.51 -9.53 18.03
#